data_0a0682a4d029734fd1ef5bd3af7cf17f
#
_entry.id   0a0682a4d029734fd1ef5bd3af7cf17f
#
_cell.length_a   1.000
_cell.length_b   1.000
_cell.length_c   1.000
_cell.angle_alpha   90.00
_cell.angle_beta   90.00
_cell.angle_gamma   90.00
#
_symmetry.space_group_name_H-M   'P 1'
#
loop_
_entity.id
_entity.type
_entity.pdbx_description
1 polymer ?
#
loop_
_entity_poly.entity_id
_entity_poly.type
_entity_poly.pdbx_seq_one_letter_code
_entity_poly.pdbx_strand_id
1 'polypeptide(L)'
;MQKYVIALYIRLSVEDFKTESLSIPNQKLILHEKAMSLPEWDNSEILEFIDNGHTGTNFERPAVQELLTMVQAGKINCIIVKDLSRFGRNSIETGYFIERVFPLYHTRFISVSDDFDTANFKGDTGGIDIAFKYLISEC
;
A
#
# COMPACT_ATOMS: atom_id res chain seq x y z
N MET A 1 21.68 -6.38 -12.99
CA MET A 1 20.69 -6.83 -12.02
C MET A 1 19.64 -5.76 -11.78
N GLN A 2 18.38 -6.14 -11.84
CA GLN A 2 17.32 -5.21 -11.55
C GLN A 2 17.28 -4.94 -10.04
N LYS A 3 17.09 -3.69 -9.69
CA LYS A 3 16.90 -3.33 -8.30
C LYS A 3 15.53 -3.78 -7.84
N TYR A 4 15.42 -4.07 -6.55
CA TYR A 4 14.14 -4.34 -5.92
C TYR A 4 13.43 -2.99 -5.76
N VAL A 5 12.25 -2.83 -6.35
CA VAL A 5 11.55 -1.54 -6.35
C VAL A 5 10.46 -1.56 -5.28
N ILE A 6 10.57 -0.65 -4.34
CA ILE A 6 9.61 -0.49 -3.25
C ILE A 6 8.83 0.80 -3.47
N ALA A 7 7.52 0.68 -3.60
CA ALA A 7 6.63 1.82 -3.77
C ALA A 7 5.99 2.17 -2.43
N LEU A 8 6.14 3.41 -2.01
CA LEU A 8 5.50 3.92 -0.80
C LEU A 8 4.26 4.70 -1.23
N TYR A 9 3.09 4.22 -0.83
CA TYR A 9 1.86 4.90 -1.20
C TYR A 9 1.30 5.66 -0.01
N ILE A 10 1.08 6.95 -0.21
CA ILE A 10 0.59 7.87 0.82
C ILE A 10 -0.70 8.51 0.32
N ARG A 11 -1.74 8.44 1.13
CA ARG A 11 -3.00 9.10 0.82
C ARG A 11 -3.41 9.98 2.00
N LEU A 12 -3.78 11.21 1.68
CA LEU A 12 -4.27 12.16 2.67
C LEU A 12 -5.68 12.60 2.26
N SER A 13 -6.64 12.35 3.13
CA SER A 13 -8.01 12.82 2.93
C SER A 13 -8.19 14.19 3.57
N VAL A 14 -9.31 14.86 3.28
CA VAL A 14 -9.60 16.15 3.89
C VAL A 14 -9.62 16.06 5.42
N GLU A 15 -10.12 14.98 5.94
CA GLU A 15 -10.21 14.79 7.40
C GLU A 15 -8.85 14.60 8.05
N ASP A 16 -7.90 14.08 7.31
CA ASP A 16 -6.55 13.81 7.83
C ASP A 16 -5.77 15.08 8.13
N PHE A 17 -6.15 16.22 7.54
CA PHE A 17 -5.46 17.47 7.78
C PHE A 17 -5.49 17.88 9.25
N LYS A 18 -6.44 17.38 10.02
CA LYS A 18 -6.60 17.72 11.43
C LYS A 18 -5.77 16.82 12.34
N THR A 19 -5.14 15.79 11.80
CA THR A 19 -4.40 14.80 12.60
C THR A 19 -2.95 14.79 12.16
N GLU A 20 -2.06 15.24 13.04
CA GLU A 20 -0.63 15.34 12.72
C GLU A 20 -0.03 13.98 12.32
N SER A 21 -0.45 12.92 13.01
CA SER A 21 0.09 11.57 12.73
C SER A 21 -0.24 11.07 11.34
N LEU A 22 -1.25 11.65 10.67
CA LEU A 22 -1.65 11.25 9.33
C LEU A 22 -1.11 12.19 8.25
N SER A 23 -0.33 13.20 8.64
CA SER A 23 0.26 14.13 7.69
C SER A 23 1.19 13.40 6.71
N ILE A 24 1.40 14.02 5.56
CA ILE A 24 2.30 13.43 4.55
C ILE A 24 3.69 13.19 5.09
N PRO A 25 4.35 14.16 5.79
CA PRO A 25 5.67 13.89 6.34
C PRO A 25 5.70 12.72 7.31
N ASN A 26 4.68 12.60 8.15
CA ASN A 26 4.62 11.51 9.13
C ASN A 26 4.43 10.16 8.44
N GLN A 27 3.56 10.08 7.45
CA GLN A 27 3.38 8.86 6.68
C GLN A 27 4.68 8.48 5.97
N LYS A 28 5.37 9.45 5.38
CA LYS A 28 6.66 9.19 4.73
C LYS A 28 7.64 8.56 5.70
N LEU A 29 7.76 9.14 6.90
CA LEU A 29 8.68 8.63 7.91
C LEU A 29 8.37 7.17 8.26
N ILE A 30 7.11 6.88 8.53
CA ILE A 30 6.66 5.53 8.89
C ILE A 30 6.99 4.53 7.77
N LEU A 31 6.68 4.91 6.53
CA LEU A 31 6.87 4.01 5.40
C LEU A 31 8.33 3.79 5.08
N HIS A 32 9.15 4.85 5.18
CA HIS A 32 10.60 4.71 4.98
C HIS A 32 11.23 3.83 6.05
N GLU A 33 10.82 3.98 7.31
CA GLU A 33 11.32 3.12 8.38
C GLU A 33 11.00 1.66 8.11
N LYS A 34 9.79 1.39 7.64
CA LYS A 34 9.41 0.01 7.31
C LYS A 34 10.25 -0.52 6.15
N ALA A 35 10.43 0.28 5.11
CA ALA A 35 11.25 -0.12 3.97
C ALA A 35 12.68 -0.44 4.40
N MET A 36 13.25 0.39 5.25
CA MET A 36 14.62 0.20 5.75
C MET A 36 14.77 -1.09 6.56
N SER A 37 13.67 -1.61 7.11
CA SER A 37 13.71 -2.85 7.88
C SER A 37 13.72 -4.10 6.99
N LEU A 38 13.49 -3.95 5.70
CA LEU A 38 13.41 -5.10 4.80
C LEU A 38 14.80 -5.56 4.38
N PRO A 39 15.00 -6.89 4.23
CA PRO A 39 16.29 -7.41 3.76
C PRO A 39 16.72 -6.84 2.41
N GLU A 40 15.75 -6.50 1.56
CA GLU A 40 16.01 -6.00 0.22
C GLU A 40 16.43 -4.52 0.19
N TRP A 41 16.42 -3.84 1.34
CA TRP A 41 16.67 -2.41 1.40
C TRP A 41 17.95 -1.98 0.67
N ASP A 42 19.04 -2.70 0.91
CA ASP A 42 20.35 -2.31 0.38
C ASP A 42 20.41 -2.35 -1.14
N ASN A 43 19.54 -3.11 -1.78
CA ASN A 43 19.48 -3.21 -3.23
C ASN A 43 18.12 -2.78 -3.76
N SER A 44 17.58 -1.72 -3.17
CA SER A 44 16.24 -1.27 -3.55
C SER A 44 16.24 0.14 -4.08
N GLU A 45 15.21 0.42 -4.88
CA GLU A 45 14.87 1.77 -5.31
C GLU A 45 13.55 2.13 -4.65
N ILE A 46 13.46 3.31 -4.08
CA ILE A 46 12.26 3.77 -3.39
C ILE A 46 11.53 4.77 -4.25
N LEU A 47 10.25 4.50 -4.53
CA LEU A 47 9.39 5.41 -5.25
C LEU A 47 8.26 5.85 -4.34
N GLU A 48 7.93 7.13 -4.37
CA GLU A 48 6.83 7.68 -3.56
C GLU A 48 5.65 8.03 -4.46
N PHE A 49 4.46 7.60 -4.06
CA PHE A 49 3.22 7.90 -4.76
C PHE A 49 2.28 8.56 -3.75
N ILE A 50 1.92 9.81 -4.00
CA ILE A 50 1.16 10.60 -3.04
C ILE A 50 -0.12 11.10 -3.69
N ASP A 51 -1.25 10.72 -3.10
CA ASP A 51 -2.56 11.24 -3.47
C ASP A 51 -3.07 12.13 -2.36
N ASN A 52 -3.23 13.40 -2.69
CA ASN A 52 -3.74 14.38 -1.75
C ASN A 52 -5.21 14.64 -2.06
N GLY A 53 -6.09 14.07 -1.26
CA GLY A 53 -7.52 14.06 -1.53
C GLY A 53 -8.23 15.33 -1.11
N HIS A 54 -7.80 16.47 -1.60
CA HIS A 54 -8.36 17.75 -1.22
C HIS A 54 -9.86 17.88 -1.43
N THR A 55 -10.37 17.27 -2.48
CA THR A 55 -11.71 17.58 -2.92
C THR A 55 -12.79 16.70 -2.33
N GLY A 56 -12.43 15.65 -1.62
CA GLY A 56 -13.40 14.76 -0.98
C GLY A 56 -14.42 14.11 -1.90
N THR A 57 -14.79 14.78 -2.97
CA THR A 57 -15.75 14.27 -3.96
C THR A 57 -15.07 13.67 -5.17
N ASN A 58 -13.78 13.90 -5.30
CA ASN A 58 -13.04 13.40 -6.44
C ASN A 58 -12.52 12.00 -6.15
N PHE A 59 -13.01 11.04 -6.91
CA PHE A 59 -12.59 9.65 -6.78
C PHE A 59 -11.34 9.34 -7.59
N GLU A 60 -10.85 10.31 -8.33
CA GLU A 60 -9.63 10.13 -9.07
C GLU A 60 -8.44 10.21 -8.12
N ARG A 61 -7.59 9.22 -8.20
CA ARG A 61 -6.37 9.16 -7.43
C ARG A 61 -5.23 8.85 -8.40
N PRO A 62 -4.68 9.91 -9.01
CA PRO A 62 -3.70 9.70 -10.09
C PRO A 62 -2.45 8.95 -9.64
N ALA A 63 -2.01 9.14 -8.40
CA ALA A 63 -0.82 8.45 -7.94
C ALA A 63 -1.05 6.95 -7.83
N VAL A 64 -2.19 6.50 -7.30
CA VAL A 64 -2.48 5.07 -7.21
C VAL A 64 -2.66 4.47 -8.60
N GLN A 65 -3.23 5.22 -9.53
CA GLN A 65 -3.39 4.75 -10.90
C GLN A 65 -2.04 4.55 -11.58
N GLU A 66 -1.12 5.48 -11.38
CA GLU A 66 0.24 5.35 -11.89
C GLU A 66 0.94 4.14 -11.26
N LEU A 67 0.79 4.00 -9.94
CA LEU A 67 1.35 2.87 -9.22
C LEU A 67 0.86 1.54 -9.80
N LEU A 68 -0.44 1.42 -10.02
CA LEU A 68 -1.03 0.19 -10.55
C LEU A 68 -0.57 -0.09 -11.97
N THR A 69 -0.40 0.96 -12.77
CA THR A 69 0.14 0.80 -14.12
C THR A 69 1.55 0.21 -14.06
N MET A 70 2.38 0.70 -13.13
CA MET A 70 3.74 0.18 -12.97
C MET A 70 3.75 -1.24 -12.42
N VAL A 71 2.80 -1.58 -11.55
CA VAL A 71 2.64 -2.96 -11.08
C VAL A 71 2.36 -3.88 -12.25
N GLN A 72 1.43 -3.50 -13.11
CA GLN A 72 1.07 -4.30 -14.28
C GLN A 72 2.21 -4.43 -15.28
N ALA A 73 3.10 -3.44 -15.30
CA ALA A 73 4.29 -3.48 -16.15
C ALA A 73 5.43 -4.28 -15.51
N GLY A 74 5.23 -4.82 -14.31
CA GLY A 74 6.26 -5.59 -13.63
C GLY A 74 7.38 -4.76 -13.04
N LYS A 75 7.14 -3.47 -12.81
CA LYS A 75 8.18 -2.55 -12.34
C LYS A 75 8.17 -2.32 -10.84
N ILE A 76 7.19 -2.86 -10.12
CA ILE A 76 7.06 -2.70 -8.67
C ILE A 76 7.15 -4.08 -8.02
N ASN A 77 8.01 -4.22 -7.02
CA ASN A 77 8.17 -5.49 -6.31
C ASN A 77 7.44 -5.49 -4.96
N CYS A 78 7.29 -4.32 -4.34
CA CYS A 78 6.68 -4.22 -3.03
C CYS A 78 5.96 -2.89 -2.89
N ILE A 79 4.78 -2.91 -2.26
CA ILE A 79 4.02 -1.70 -1.94
C ILE A 79 3.89 -1.62 -0.43
N ILE A 80 4.16 -0.46 0.15
CA ILE A 80 4.01 -0.23 1.57
C ILE A 80 3.03 0.92 1.79
N VAL A 81 2.02 0.68 2.63
CA VAL A 81 1.04 1.69 3.02
C VAL A 81 0.98 1.78 4.54
N LYS A 82 0.48 2.90 5.06
CA LYS A 82 0.34 3.07 6.49
C LYS A 82 -0.74 2.14 7.05
N ASP A 83 -1.87 2.08 6.40
CA ASP A 83 -2.96 1.18 6.79
C ASP A 83 -3.75 0.76 5.55
N LEU A 84 -4.54 -0.30 5.70
CA LEU A 84 -5.27 -0.88 4.58
C LEU A 84 -6.29 0.08 3.97
N SER A 85 -6.87 0.95 4.80
CA SER A 85 -7.88 1.89 4.33
C SER A 85 -7.30 2.96 3.40
N ARG A 86 -5.98 3.10 3.35
CA ARG A 86 -5.31 4.10 2.51
C ARG A 86 -5.17 3.67 1.08
N PHE A 87 -5.35 2.40 0.77
CA PHE A 87 -5.08 1.93 -0.57
C PHE A 87 -6.31 1.98 -1.49
N GLY A 88 -7.33 1.20 -1.24
CA GLY A 88 -8.53 1.17 -2.05
C GLY A 88 -9.55 2.22 -1.62
N ARG A 89 -10.55 2.48 -2.49
CA ARG A 89 -11.64 3.38 -2.14
C ARG A 89 -12.55 2.80 -1.07
N ASN A 90 -12.56 1.48 -0.97
CA ASN A 90 -13.35 0.78 0.03
C ASN A 90 -12.73 -0.58 0.27
N SER A 91 -13.27 -1.32 1.23
CA SER A 91 -12.73 -2.62 1.61
C SER A 91 -12.79 -3.65 0.49
N ILE A 92 -13.83 -3.58 -0.35
CA ILE A 92 -13.98 -4.52 -1.46
C ILE A 92 -12.88 -4.30 -2.50
N GLU A 93 -12.63 -3.05 -2.85
CA GLU A 93 -11.59 -2.71 -3.82
C GLU A 93 -10.21 -3.11 -3.30
N THR A 94 -9.92 -2.78 -2.03
CA THR A 94 -8.64 -3.13 -1.42
C THR A 94 -8.45 -4.65 -1.40
N GLY A 95 -9.47 -5.39 -1.01
CA GLY A 95 -9.42 -6.84 -1.00
C GLY A 95 -9.18 -7.43 -2.39
N TYR A 96 -9.80 -6.85 -3.40
CA TYR A 96 -9.60 -7.29 -4.78
C TYR A 96 -8.13 -7.17 -5.20
N PHE A 97 -7.51 -6.04 -4.90
CA PHE A 97 -6.10 -5.86 -5.25
C PHE A 97 -5.20 -6.84 -4.50
N ILE A 98 -5.45 -7.04 -3.22
CA ILE A 98 -4.63 -7.93 -2.41
C ILE A 98 -4.79 -9.38 -2.83
N GLU A 99 -6.02 -9.81 -3.14
CA GLU A 99 -6.32 -11.19 -3.50
C GLU A 99 -5.98 -11.54 -4.94
N ARG A 100 -6.20 -10.60 -5.84
CA ARG A 100 -6.18 -10.92 -7.27
C ARG A 100 -5.05 -10.24 -8.03
N VAL A 101 -4.90 -8.93 -7.84
CA VAL A 101 -3.98 -8.16 -8.68
C VAL A 101 -2.54 -8.38 -8.25
N PHE A 102 -2.23 -8.16 -6.98
CA PHE A 102 -0.85 -8.23 -6.53
C PHE A 102 -0.25 -9.64 -6.63
N PRO A 103 -0.97 -10.72 -6.28
CA PRO A 103 -0.41 -12.05 -6.51
C PRO A 103 -0.14 -12.35 -7.98
N LEU A 104 -1.01 -11.86 -8.87
CA LEU A 104 -0.83 -12.07 -10.31
C LEU A 104 0.48 -11.48 -10.82
N TYR A 105 0.87 -10.34 -10.28
CA TYR A 105 2.09 -9.64 -10.69
C TYR A 105 3.25 -9.86 -9.71
N HIS A 106 3.11 -10.77 -8.77
CA HIS A 106 4.14 -11.10 -7.78
C HIS A 106 4.56 -9.88 -6.97
N THR A 107 3.60 -9.02 -6.63
CA THR A 107 3.85 -7.80 -5.88
C THR A 107 3.51 -8.02 -4.42
N ARG A 108 4.51 -7.78 -3.55
CA ARG A 108 4.31 -7.85 -2.10
C ARG A 108 3.56 -6.61 -1.63
N PHE A 109 2.67 -6.77 -0.67
CA PHE A 109 1.90 -5.66 -0.12
C PHE A 109 2.01 -5.65 1.40
N ILE A 110 2.42 -4.52 1.95
CA ILE A 110 2.63 -4.37 3.40
C ILE A 110 1.80 -3.20 3.92
N SER A 111 1.04 -3.43 4.98
CA SER A 111 0.34 -2.39 5.73
C SER A 111 0.93 -2.31 7.12
N VAL A 112 1.54 -1.17 7.46
CA VAL A 112 2.31 -1.04 8.69
C VAL A 112 1.42 -1.10 9.94
N SER A 113 0.35 -0.31 9.97
CA SER A 113 -0.50 -0.21 11.15
C SER A 113 -1.31 -1.47 11.41
N ASP A 114 -1.59 -2.25 10.37
CA ASP A 114 -2.37 -3.48 10.48
C ASP A 114 -1.48 -4.70 10.70
N ASP A 115 -0.18 -4.51 10.72
CA ASP A 115 0.80 -5.59 10.83
C ASP A 115 0.52 -6.67 9.78
N PHE A 116 0.21 -6.24 8.58
CA PHE A 116 -0.18 -7.10 7.47
C PHE A 116 0.91 -7.12 6.40
N ASP A 117 1.28 -8.32 5.97
CA ASP A 117 2.32 -8.51 4.96
C ASP A 117 2.01 -9.76 4.15
N THR A 118 1.76 -9.59 2.86
CA THR A 118 1.41 -10.73 2.00
C THR A 118 2.51 -11.78 1.90
N ALA A 119 3.76 -11.41 2.18
CA ALA A 119 4.85 -12.39 2.18
C ALA A 119 4.68 -13.46 3.25
N ASN A 120 3.87 -13.19 4.28
CA ASN A 120 3.60 -14.16 5.33
C ASN A 120 2.55 -15.21 4.94
N PHE A 121 1.90 -15.03 3.81
CA PHE A 121 0.79 -15.88 3.40
C PHE A 121 1.16 -16.81 2.23
N LYS A 122 2.21 -17.45 2.30
CA LYS A 122 2.86 -18.31 1.28
C LYS A 122 1.90 -19.20 0.47
N GLY A 123 1.07 -18.60 -0.37
CA GLY A 123 0.14 -19.33 -1.19
C GLY A 123 -1.06 -19.88 -0.45
N ASP A 124 -1.20 -19.54 0.82
CA ASP A 124 -2.32 -19.98 1.64
C ASP A 124 -3.47 -18.95 1.51
N THR A 125 -4.61 -19.43 1.05
CA THR A 125 -5.79 -18.58 0.91
C THR A 125 -6.31 -18.11 2.26
N GLY A 126 -5.96 -18.78 3.35
CA GLY A 126 -6.34 -18.35 4.70
C GLY A 126 -5.79 -16.99 5.08
N GLY A 127 -4.61 -16.64 4.57
CA GLY A 127 -4.04 -15.33 4.81
C GLY A 127 -4.86 -14.22 4.18
N ILE A 128 -5.42 -14.49 3.00
CA ILE A 128 -6.28 -13.54 2.31
C ILE A 128 -7.58 -13.35 3.10
N ASP A 129 -8.12 -14.43 3.65
CA ASP A 129 -9.31 -14.34 4.49
C ASP A 129 -9.08 -13.49 5.72
N ILE A 130 -7.88 -13.55 6.31
CA ILE A 130 -7.53 -12.72 7.45
C ILE A 130 -7.53 -11.24 7.05
N ALA A 131 -6.94 -10.92 5.90
CA ALA A 131 -6.94 -9.55 5.40
C ALA A 131 -8.37 -9.04 5.22
N PHE A 132 -9.22 -9.88 4.65
CA PHE A 132 -10.62 -9.53 4.44
C PHE A 132 -11.34 -9.28 5.77
N LYS A 133 -11.03 -10.07 6.78
CA LYS A 133 -11.59 -9.87 8.13
C LYS A 133 -11.17 -8.54 8.72
N TYR A 134 -9.92 -8.15 8.55
CA TYR A 134 -9.45 -6.84 9.01
C TYR A 134 -10.25 -5.71 8.38
N LEU A 135 -10.48 -5.80 7.07
CA LEU A 135 -11.22 -4.77 6.36
C LEU A 135 -12.67 -4.70 6.79
N ILE A 136 -13.28 -5.85 7.05
CA ILE A 136 -14.68 -5.91 7.49
C ILE A 136 -14.82 -5.37 8.90
N SER A 137 -13.88 -5.68 9.79
CA SER A 137 -13.97 -5.29 11.18
C SER A 137 -13.84 -3.78 11.39
N GLU A 138 -13.30 -3.07 10.41
CA GLU A 138 -13.17 -1.62 10.46
C GLU A 138 -14.41 -0.88 9.97
N CYS A 139 -15.37 -1.59 9.42
CA CYS A 139 -16.59 -0.98 8.90
C CYS A 139 -17.60 -0.65 10.01
#